data_28926c099c4f6bb72db4ae7600f71170
#
_entry.id   28926c099c4f6bb72db4ae7600f71170
#
_cell.length_a   1.000
_cell.length_b   1.000
_cell.length_c   1.000
_cell.angle_alpha   90.00
_cell.angle_beta   90.00
_cell.angle_gamma   90.00
#
_symmetry.space_group_name_H-M   'P 1'
#
loop_
_entity.id
_entity.type
_entity.pdbx_description
1 polymer ?
#
loop_
_entity_poly.entity_id
_entity_poly.type
_entity_poly.pdbx_seq_one_letter_code
_entity_poly.pdbx_strand_id
1 'polypeptide(L)'
;NYSFFNSKFNFNANLSYRFENNAIEQVVMMNNGVSETTYDNIGKSKRVGLSLYASYTPIPLLRIMFNGGVDYSDLSSSEMALGNTGFSGRMFTGVQFNLPKDFRVDLRGGYFSPRISLQGKRSPMYFTDFAINKSFLKKKLTVSLTCRNPFWKTIKMESTTEDPAFDMTTVNYMRARDFRISVTYRFGTLKDAIKKVKRGISNDDVDSNSGGDGGEGMM
;
A
#
# COMPACT_ATOMS: atom_id res chain seq x y z
N ASN A 1 2.09 17.10 4.52
CA ASN A 1 1.15 16.52 3.56
C ASN A 1 0.56 17.63 2.69
N TYR A 2 0.56 17.42 1.38
CA TYR A 2 -0.06 18.31 0.41
C TYR A 2 -1.00 17.49 -0.47
N SER A 3 -2.22 17.99 -0.69
CA SER A 3 -3.23 17.33 -1.52
C SER A 3 -3.84 18.33 -2.49
N PHE A 4 -3.97 17.94 -3.73
CA PHE A 4 -4.67 18.68 -4.78
C PHE A 4 -5.57 17.72 -5.54
N PHE A 5 -6.80 18.12 -5.78
CA PHE A 5 -7.71 17.35 -6.60
C PHE A 5 -8.68 18.23 -7.39
N ASN A 6 -9.05 17.77 -8.56
CA ASN A 6 -10.12 18.26 -9.37
C ASN A 6 -10.85 17.11 -10.06
N SER A 7 -11.78 17.40 -10.98
CA SER A 7 -12.56 16.37 -11.68
C SER A 7 -11.73 15.37 -12.49
N LYS A 8 -10.52 15.72 -12.91
CA LYS A 8 -9.65 14.89 -13.77
C LYS A 8 -8.36 14.45 -13.10
N PHE A 9 -7.90 15.18 -12.09
CA PHE A 9 -6.59 14.97 -11.48
C PHE A 9 -6.69 14.95 -9.97
N ASN A 10 -6.09 13.94 -9.37
CA ASN A 10 -5.91 13.80 -7.94
C ASN A 10 -4.44 13.57 -7.66
N PHE A 11 -3.87 14.40 -6.78
CA PHE A 11 -2.47 14.35 -6.39
C PHE A 11 -2.35 14.46 -4.87
N ASN A 12 -1.47 13.64 -4.32
CA ASN A 12 -1.12 13.70 -2.90
C ASN A 12 0.39 13.50 -2.75
N ALA A 13 1.02 14.34 -1.94
CA ALA A 13 2.42 14.24 -1.56
C ALA A 13 2.52 14.26 -0.04
N ASN A 14 3.29 13.34 0.52
CA ASN A 14 3.51 13.23 1.94
C ASN A 14 5.02 13.11 2.23
N LEU A 15 5.53 14.04 3.02
CA LEU A 15 6.88 14.00 3.59
C LEU A 15 6.77 13.48 5.03
N SER A 16 7.61 12.52 5.37
CA SER A 16 7.63 11.90 6.70
C SER A 16 9.06 11.80 7.23
N TYR A 17 9.17 11.99 8.53
CA TYR A 17 10.38 11.67 9.30
C TYR A 17 10.01 10.69 10.39
N ARG A 18 10.78 9.61 10.51
CA ARG A 18 10.62 8.59 11.55
C ARG A 18 11.97 8.33 12.18
N PHE A 19 11.98 8.25 13.47
CA PHE A 19 13.13 7.73 14.23
C PHE A 19 12.64 6.64 15.18
N GLU A 20 13.48 5.66 15.42
CA GLU A 20 13.21 4.53 16.28
C GLU A 20 14.48 4.15 17.01
N ASN A 21 14.42 4.12 18.33
CA ASN A 21 15.46 3.57 19.19
C ASN A 21 15.02 2.16 19.59
N ASN A 22 15.93 1.22 19.67
CA ASN A 22 15.64 -0.19 19.94
C ASN A 22 14.76 -0.81 18.82
N ALA A 23 15.08 -0.48 17.55
CA ALA A 23 14.43 -1.10 16.43
C ALA A 23 14.73 -2.60 16.42
N ILE A 24 13.69 -3.39 16.11
CA ILE A 24 13.86 -4.83 15.90
C ILE A 24 14.53 -5.03 14.54
N GLU A 25 15.75 -5.54 14.55
CA GLU A 25 16.51 -5.85 13.35
C GLU A 25 16.70 -7.36 13.20
N GLN A 26 16.70 -7.82 11.96
CA GLN A 26 17.09 -9.17 11.64
C GLN A 26 18.61 -9.27 11.74
N VAL A 27 19.08 -10.22 12.52
CA VAL A 27 20.49 -10.49 12.75
C VAL A 27 20.83 -11.88 12.22
N VAL A 28 21.87 -11.97 11.44
CA VAL A 28 22.44 -13.21 10.96
C VAL A 28 23.80 -13.39 11.62
N MET A 29 23.98 -14.52 12.27
CA MET A 29 25.23 -14.88 12.95
C MET A 29 25.72 -16.22 12.42
N MET A 30 27.05 -16.41 12.44
CA MET A 30 27.66 -17.68 12.11
C MET A 30 28.10 -18.38 13.40
N ASN A 31 27.50 -19.51 13.72
CA ASN A 31 27.83 -20.30 14.91
C ASN A 31 28.26 -21.71 14.48
N ASN A 32 29.54 -22.06 14.73
CA ASN A 32 30.12 -23.36 14.35
C ASN A 32 29.86 -23.77 12.89
N GLY A 33 29.91 -22.81 11.95
CA GLY A 33 29.68 -23.08 10.52
C GLY A 33 28.19 -23.15 10.15
N VAL A 34 27.29 -22.89 11.07
CA VAL A 34 25.83 -22.81 10.84
C VAL A 34 25.40 -21.34 10.85
N SER A 35 24.68 -20.93 9.81
CA SER A 35 24.06 -19.60 9.76
C SER A 35 22.76 -19.61 10.55
N GLU A 36 22.70 -18.81 11.61
CA GLU A 36 21.53 -18.61 12.43
C GLU A 36 20.95 -17.23 12.16
N THR A 37 19.63 -17.17 11.94
CA THR A 37 18.91 -15.92 11.72
C THR A 37 17.95 -15.70 12.87
N THR A 38 18.07 -14.58 13.56
CA THR A 38 17.19 -14.17 14.66
C THR A 38 16.77 -12.72 14.52
N TYR A 39 15.97 -12.22 15.46
CA TYR A 39 15.57 -10.83 15.56
C TYR A 39 15.92 -10.32 16.96
N ASP A 40 16.46 -9.10 17.01
CA ASP A 40 16.85 -8.49 18.27
C ASP A 40 16.58 -6.98 18.26
N ASN A 41 16.40 -6.39 19.45
CA ASN A 41 16.10 -4.98 19.68
C ASN A 41 17.39 -4.14 19.79
N ILE A 42 18.24 -4.22 18.79
CA ILE A 42 19.61 -3.65 18.81
C ILE A 42 19.78 -2.46 17.86
N GLY A 43 18.76 -2.17 17.08
CA GLY A 43 18.85 -1.18 16.02
C GLY A 43 18.47 0.23 16.47
N LYS A 44 19.09 1.23 15.84
CA LYS A 44 18.59 2.59 15.75
C LYS A 44 18.29 2.89 14.30
N SER A 45 17.13 3.45 14.03
CA SER A 45 16.69 3.75 12.67
C SER A 45 16.22 5.19 12.57
N LYS A 46 16.77 5.92 11.61
CA LYS A 46 16.27 7.23 11.18
C LYS A 46 15.86 7.11 9.72
N ARG A 47 14.69 7.61 9.39
CA ARG A 47 14.18 7.53 8.03
C ARG A 47 13.47 8.83 7.63
N VAL A 48 13.87 9.38 6.49
CA VAL A 48 13.17 10.48 5.82
C VAL A 48 12.54 9.92 4.56
N GLY A 49 11.24 10.11 4.39
CA GLY A 49 10.50 9.54 3.28
C GLY A 49 9.61 10.55 2.59
N LEU A 50 9.60 10.49 1.25
CA LEU A 50 8.65 11.19 0.38
C LEU A 50 7.77 10.16 -0.32
N SER A 51 6.46 10.29 -0.15
CA SER A 51 5.48 9.45 -0.84
C SER A 51 4.60 10.30 -1.74
N LEU A 52 4.34 9.83 -2.95
CA LEU A 52 3.55 10.49 -3.97
C LEU A 52 2.44 9.56 -4.46
N TYR A 53 1.27 10.14 -4.63
CA TYR A 53 0.15 9.51 -5.32
C TYR A 53 -0.38 10.46 -6.38
N ALA A 54 -0.64 9.97 -7.58
CA ALA A 54 -1.30 10.70 -8.64
C ALA A 54 -2.30 9.81 -9.36
N SER A 55 -3.46 10.36 -9.70
CA SER A 55 -4.44 9.74 -10.57
C SER A 55 -4.94 10.77 -11.57
N TYR A 56 -4.85 10.46 -12.86
CA TYR A 56 -5.23 11.35 -13.94
C TYR A 56 -6.20 10.66 -14.89
N THR A 57 -7.34 11.31 -15.13
CA THR A 57 -8.39 10.84 -16.05
C THR A 57 -8.64 11.90 -17.12
N PRO A 58 -7.78 11.99 -18.15
CA PRO A 58 -7.90 13.02 -19.19
C PRO A 58 -9.24 12.91 -19.94
N ILE A 59 -9.67 11.69 -20.20
CA ILE A 59 -10.93 11.35 -20.86
C ILE A 59 -11.59 10.17 -20.12
N PRO A 60 -12.91 9.98 -20.21
CA PRO A 60 -13.61 8.89 -19.52
C PRO A 60 -13.11 7.47 -19.86
N LEU A 61 -12.48 7.32 -21.03
CA LEU A 61 -11.94 6.04 -21.49
C LEU A 61 -10.57 5.70 -20.88
N LEU A 62 -9.82 6.70 -20.37
CA LEU A 62 -8.43 6.51 -19.93
C LEU A 62 -8.23 7.02 -18.51
N ARG A 63 -7.70 6.16 -17.66
CA ARG A 63 -7.23 6.50 -16.32
C ARG A 63 -5.78 6.07 -16.15
N ILE A 64 -4.94 6.97 -15.68
CA ILE A 64 -3.53 6.74 -15.37
C ILE A 64 -3.38 6.91 -13.86
N MET A 65 -2.67 5.99 -13.22
CA MET A 65 -2.41 6.01 -11.78
C MET A 65 -0.92 5.86 -11.53
N PHE A 66 -0.43 6.59 -10.56
CA PHE A 66 0.93 6.51 -10.05
C PHE A 66 0.88 6.49 -8.52
N ASN A 67 1.64 5.60 -7.92
CA ASN A 67 1.92 5.59 -6.49
C ASN A 67 3.38 5.25 -6.30
N GLY A 68 4.11 6.08 -5.60
CA GLY A 68 5.53 5.85 -5.40
C GLY A 68 6.03 6.55 -4.14
N GLY A 69 7.25 6.20 -3.76
CA GLY A 69 7.93 6.84 -2.66
C GLY A 69 9.41 6.51 -2.68
N VAL A 70 10.18 7.38 -2.10
CA VAL A 70 11.60 7.22 -1.83
C VAL A 70 11.86 7.52 -0.37
N ASP A 71 12.64 6.68 0.26
CA ASP A 71 13.06 6.81 1.65
C ASP A 71 14.59 6.82 1.71
N TYR A 72 15.16 7.78 2.43
CA TYR A 72 16.53 7.71 2.92
C TYR A 72 16.50 7.11 4.31
N SER A 73 17.31 6.08 4.53
CA SER A 73 17.40 5.35 5.81
C SER A 73 18.83 5.40 6.33
N ASP A 74 18.97 5.63 7.63
CA ASP A 74 20.18 5.54 8.41
C ASP A 74 19.94 4.53 9.53
N LEU A 75 20.59 3.38 9.43
CA LEU A 75 20.48 2.25 10.34
C LEU A 75 21.80 2.09 11.08
N SER A 76 21.77 1.91 12.39
CA SER A 76 22.97 1.66 13.18
C SER A 76 22.65 0.75 14.36
N SER A 77 23.66 -0.02 14.78
CA SER A 77 23.66 -0.79 16.02
C SER A 77 24.99 -0.62 16.72
N SER A 78 24.94 -0.14 17.95
CA SER A 78 26.14 -0.04 18.81
C SER A 78 26.59 -1.40 19.34
N GLU A 79 25.68 -2.35 19.48
CA GLU A 79 26.00 -3.69 19.97
C GLU A 79 26.77 -4.51 18.93
N MET A 80 26.36 -4.38 17.66
CA MET A 80 27.05 -5.07 16.57
C MET A 80 28.19 -4.24 15.96
N ALA A 81 28.36 -2.99 16.36
CA ALA A 81 29.29 -2.02 15.74
C ALA A 81 29.05 -1.88 14.22
N LEU A 82 27.80 -1.99 13.77
CA LEU A 82 27.40 -1.92 12.38
C LEU A 82 26.56 -0.67 12.10
N GLY A 83 26.67 -0.18 10.87
CA GLY A 83 25.85 0.89 10.36
C GLY A 83 25.68 0.78 8.85
N ASN A 84 24.50 1.12 8.35
CA ASN A 84 24.20 1.10 6.93
C ASN A 84 23.28 2.26 6.58
N THR A 85 23.58 2.95 5.48
CA THR A 85 22.78 4.08 5.01
C THR A 85 22.46 3.92 3.53
N GLY A 86 21.34 4.42 3.11
CA GLY A 86 21.02 4.40 1.68
C GLY A 86 19.58 4.78 1.36
N PHE A 87 19.35 4.88 0.07
CA PHE A 87 18.03 5.12 -0.48
C PHE A 87 17.33 3.81 -0.80
N SER A 88 16.05 3.77 -0.50
CA SER A 88 15.15 2.76 -0.98
C SER A 88 13.88 3.42 -1.53
N GLY A 89 13.24 2.77 -2.50
CA GLY A 89 12.04 3.33 -3.09
C GLY A 89 11.14 2.27 -3.68
N ARG A 90 9.91 2.69 -3.94
CA ARG A 90 8.91 1.88 -4.64
C ARG A 90 8.15 2.74 -5.62
N MET A 91 7.76 2.14 -6.72
CA MET A 91 6.95 2.78 -7.74
C MET A 91 5.93 1.78 -8.27
N PHE A 92 4.68 2.20 -8.32
CA PHE A 92 3.59 1.48 -8.97
C PHE A 92 2.93 2.41 -9.97
N THR A 93 2.73 1.92 -11.16
CA THR A 93 2.00 2.65 -12.20
C THR A 93 0.92 1.76 -12.77
N GLY A 94 -0.17 2.37 -13.17
CA GLY A 94 -1.29 1.68 -13.80
C GLY A 94 -1.93 2.54 -14.86
N VAL A 95 -2.29 1.89 -15.96
CA VAL A 95 -3.07 2.49 -17.04
C VAL A 95 -4.31 1.62 -17.25
N GLN A 96 -5.47 2.22 -17.16
CA GLN A 96 -6.75 1.58 -17.34
C GLN A 96 -7.48 2.19 -18.53
N PHE A 97 -7.87 1.35 -19.47
CA PHE A 97 -8.73 1.70 -20.60
C PHE A 97 -10.13 1.13 -20.38
N ASN A 98 -11.14 2.01 -20.31
CA ASN A 98 -12.54 1.63 -20.28
C ASN A 98 -13.10 1.76 -21.70
N LEU A 99 -13.15 0.65 -22.40
CA LEU A 99 -13.54 0.61 -23.80
C LEU A 99 -15.07 0.38 -23.94
N PRO A 100 -15.66 0.71 -25.11
CA PRO A 100 -17.06 0.43 -25.40
C PRO A 100 -17.42 -1.05 -25.21
N LYS A 101 -18.72 -1.34 -25.06
CA LYS A 101 -19.26 -2.69 -24.88
C LYS A 101 -18.74 -3.39 -23.62
N ASP A 102 -18.50 -2.64 -22.53
CA ASP A 102 -18.04 -3.16 -21.22
C ASP A 102 -16.72 -3.94 -21.25
N PHE A 103 -15.81 -3.57 -22.15
CA PHE A 103 -14.42 -4.01 -22.11
C PHE A 103 -13.60 -3.10 -21.21
N ARG A 104 -12.68 -3.68 -20.46
CA ARG A 104 -11.66 -2.95 -19.70
C ARG A 104 -10.31 -3.63 -19.89
N VAL A 105 -9.30 -2.84 -20.18
CA VAL A 105 -7.90 -3.26 -20.25
C VAL A 105 -7.13 -2.57 -19.15
N ASP A 106 -6.42 -3.33 -18.34
CA ASP A 106 -5.59 -2.84 -17.25
C ASP A 106 -4.12 -3.23 -17.53
N LEU A 107 -3.22 -2.24 -17.52
CA LEU A 107 -1.78 -2.41 -17.55
C LEU A 107 -1.23 -1.91 -16.21
N ARG A 108 -0.41 -2.69 -15.54
CA ARG A 108 0.18 -2.32 -14.26
C ARG A 108 1.65 -2.69 -14.25
N GLY A 109 2.43 -1.87 -13.59
CA GLY A 109 3.84 -2.14 -13.33
C GLY A 109 4.23 -1.70 -11.94
N GLY A 110 5.18 -2.38 -11.36
CA GLY A 110 5.75 -2.04 -10.09
C GLY A 110 7.25 -2.29 -10.06
N TYR A 111 7.93 -1.45 -9.31
CA TYR A 111 9.35 -1.53 -9.06
C TYR A 111 9.62 -1.24 -7.59
N PHE A 112 10.42 -2.10 -6.98
CA PHE A 112 11.03 -1.87 -5.68
C PHE A 112 12.53 -1.76 -5.90
N SER A 113 13.11 -0.67 -5.45
CA SER A 113 14.56 -0.50 -5.48
C SER A 113 15.25 -1.48 -4.52
N PRO A 114 16.57 -1.61 -4.58
CA PRO A 114 17.32 -2.28 -3.53
C PRO A 114 16.90 -1.74 -2.16
N ARG A 115 16.77 -2.64 -1.20
CA ARG A 115 16.46 -2.28 0.19
C ARG A 115 17.64 -2.63 1.08
N ILE A 116 18.11 -1.65 1.83
CA ILE A 116 19.14 -1.86 2.83
C ILE A 116 18.55 -2.47 4.11
N SER A 117 19.36 -3.25 4.80
CA SER A 117 19.20 -3.73 6.17
C SER A 117 20.45 -3.39 6.96
N LEU A 118 20.47 -3.63 8.26
CA LEU A 118 21.64 -3.35 9.09
C LEU A 118 22.90 -4.07 8.57
N GLN A 119 22.77 -5.34 8.20
CA GLN A 119 23.86 -6.20 7.74
C GLN A 119 23.95 -6.36 6.21
N GLY A 120 23.29 -5.52 5.38
CA GLY A 120 23.45 -5.68 3.94
C GLY A 120 22.34 -5.08 3.11
N LYS A 121 22.05 -5.71 1.97
CA LYS A 121 21.05 -5.22 1.03
C LYS A 121 20.33 -6.35 0.29
N ARG A 122 19.13 -6.08 -0.16
CA ARG A 122 18.35 -6.95 -1.04
C ARG A 122 18.28 -6.35 -2.43
N SER A 123 18.36 -7.19 -3.45
CA SER A 123 18.23 -6.80 -4.85
C SER A 123 16.88 -6.15 -5.16
N PRO A 124 16.79 -5.36 -6.24
CA PRO A 124 15.54 -4.78 -6.68
C PRO A 124 14.57 -5.88 -7.14
N MET A 125 13.28 -5.55 -7.08
CA MET A 125 12.21 -6.40 -7.61
C MET A 125 11.28 -5.58 -8.49
N TYR A 126 10.82 -6.18 -9.58
CA TYR A 126 9.88 -5.54 -10.51
C TYR A 126 8.84 -6.55 -10.99
N PHE A 127 7.68 -6.04 -11.36
CA PHE A 127 6.61 -6.84 -11.94
C PHE A 127 5.80 -6.03 -12.93
N THR A 128 5.13 -6.73 -13.82
CA THR A 128 4.14 -6.18 -14.75
C THR A 128 2.94 -7.10 -14.81
N ASP A 129 1.74 -6.50 -14.80
CA ASP A 129 0.48 -7.21 -14.94
C ASP A 129 -0.29 -6.64 -16.13
N PHE A 130 -0.85 -7.52 -16.90
CA PHE A 130 -1.72 -7.22 -18.03
C PHE A 130 -3.05 -7.94 -17.83
N ALA A 131 -4.17 -7.22 -17.90
CA ALA A 131 -5.48 -7.84 -17.75
C ALA A 131 -6.47 -7.29 -18.77
N ILE A 132 -7.29 -8.19 -19.33
CA ILE A 132 -8.45 -7.87 -20.15
C ILE A 132 -9.67 -8.40 -19.43
N ASN A 133 -10.65 -7.52 -19.23
CA ASN A 133 -11.90 -7.84 -18.56
C ASN A 133 -13.06 -7.56 -19.53
N LYS A 134 -14.02 -8.48 -19.60
CA LYS A 134 -15.25 -8.32 -20.34
C LYS A 134 -16.44 -8.61 -19.44
N SER A 135 -17.36 -7.63 -19.34
CA SER A 135 -18.59 -7.82 -18.60
C SER A 135 -19.76 -8.11 -19.53
N PHE A 136 -20.66 -8.98 -19.10
CA PHE A 136 -21.83 -9.45 -19.77
C PHE A 136 -23.06 -9.33 -18.84
N LEU A 137 -24.26 -9.58 -19.35
CA LEU A 137 -25.51 -9.66 -18.60
C LEU A 137 -25.73 -8.43 -17.69
N LYS A 138 -25.62 -7.22 -18.27
CA LYS A 138 -25.73 -5.96 -17.53
C LYS A 138 -24.74 -5.90 -16.34
N LYS A 139 -23.50 -6.33 -16.57
CA LYS A 139 -22.38 -6.40 -15.60
C LYS A 139 -22.54 -7.43 -14.48
N LYS A 140 -23.48 -8.37 -14.62
CA LYS A 140 -23.62 -9.48 -13.67
C LYS A 140 -22.56 -10.56 -13.85
N LEU A 141 -22.09 -10.79 -15.07
CA LEU A 141 -21.03 -11.75 -15.38
C LEU A 141 -19.79 -11.00 -15.87
N THR A 142 -18.65 -11.27 -15.29
CA THR A 142 -17.36 -10.74 -15.73
C THR A 142 -16.39 -11.88 -15.98
N VAL A 143 -15.80 -11.88 -17.17
CA VAL A 143 -14.69 -12.78 -17.54
C VAL A 143 -13.42 -11.95 -17.59
N SER A 144 -12.39 -12.40 -16.90
CA SER A 144 -11.09 -11.73 -16.81
C SER A 144 -9.98 -12.67 -17.27
N LEU A 145 -9.14 -12.19 -18.16
CA LEU A 145 -7.89 -12.83 -18.57
C LEU A 145 -6.75 -11.98 -18.05
N THR A 146 -5.89 -12.55 -17.22
CA THR A 146 -4.75 -11.85 -16.62
C THR A 146 -3.46 -12.58 -16.96
N CYS A 147 -2.46 -11.82 -17.35
CA CYS A 147 -1.09 -12.29 -17.52
C CYS A 147 -0.18 -11.47 -16.61
N ARG A 148 0.46 -12.13 -15.65
CA ARG A 148 1.47 -11.54 -14.79
C ARG A 148 2.84 -11.80 -15.38
N ASN A 149 3.69 -10.77 -15.38
CA ASN A 149 5.07 -10.84 -15.86
C ASN A 149 5.22 -11.51 -17.23
N PRO A 150 4.54 -11.00 -18.30
CA PRO A 150 4.62 -11.62 -19.63
C PRO A 150 6.04 -11.69 -20.18
N PHE A 151 6.93 -10.77 -19.77
CA PHE A 151 8.25 -10.59 -20.35
C PHE A 151 9.33 -11.49 -19.73
N TRP A 152 9.13 -11.97 -18.48
CA TRP A 152 10.11 -12.82 -17.79
C TRP A 152 9.45 -13.98 -17.05
N LYS A 153 10.05 -15.14 -17.20
CA LYS A 153 9.57 -16.39 -16.61
C LYS A 153 9.95 -16.50 -15.14
N THR A 154 11.11 -15.96 -14.78
CA THR A 154 11.72 -16.10 -13.47
C THR A 154 12.28 -14.76 -13.02
N ILE A 155 12.18 -14.45 -11.75
CA ILE A 155 12.84 -13.32 -11.09
C ILE A 155 13.94 -13.88 -10.20
N LYS A 156 15.15 -13.35 -10.35
CA LYS A 156 16.26 -13.58 -9.43
C LYS A 156 16.14 -12.59 -8.29
N MET A 157 16.13 -13.10 -7.08
CA MET A 157 16.15 -12.30 -5.84
C MET A 157 17.46 -12.59 -5.13
N GLU A 158 18.27 -11.58 -4.94
CA GLU A 158 19.58 -11.68 -4.29
C GLU A 158 19.56 -10.87 -3.00
N SER A 159 20.13 -11.42 -1.94
CA SER A 159 20.32 -10.76 -0.67
C SER A 159 21.76 -10.96 -0.24
N THR A 160 22.45 -9.88 0.05
CA THR A 160 23.79 -9.91 0.66
C THR A 160 23.67 -9.63 2.14
N THR A 161 24.43 -10.35 2.93
CA THR A 161 24.62 -10.12 4.37
C THR A 161 26.11 -10.01 4.62
N GLU A 162 26.51 -8.91 5.19
CA GLU A 162 27.90 -8.56 5.49
C GLU A 162 28.06 -8.43 7.01
N ASP A 163 29.02 -9.14 7.56
CA ASP A 163 29.37 -9.14 8.98
C ASP A 163 30.90 -9.14 9.10
N PRO A 164 31.52 -8.60 10.14
CA PRO A 164 32.97 -8.67 10.30
C PRO A 164 33.57 -10.08 10.24
N ALA A 165 32.75 -11.11 10.51
CA ALA A 165 33.18 -12.51 10.51
C ALA A 165 32.87 -13.26 9.22
N PHE A 166 31.94 -12.77 8.37
CA PHE A 166 31.54 -13.47 7.13
C PHE A 166 30.80 -12.58 6.14
N ASP A 167 30.87 -12.93 4.87
CA ASP A 167 30.05 -12.42 3.80
C ASP A 167 29.18 -13.55 3.22
N MET A 168 27.88 -13.33 3.14
CA MET A 168 26.94 -14.31 2.62
C MET A 168 26.09 -13.70 1.51
N THR A 169 25.98 -14.42 0.39
CA THR A 169 25.05 -14.08 -0.69
C THR A 169 24.02 -15.19 -0.85
N THR A 170 22.77 -14.85 -0.65
CA THR A 170 21.64 -15.76 -0.87
C THR A 170 20.96 -15.41 -2.18
N VAL A 171 20.80 -16.38 -3.07
CA VAL A 171 20.15 -16.23 -4.37
C VAL A 171 18.93 -17.13 -4.45
N ASN A 172 17.76 -16.53 -4.66
CA ASN A 172 16.50 -17.23 -4.84
C ASN A 172 15.95 -16.96 -6.24
N TYR A 173 15.52 -18.01 -6.93
CA TYR A 173 14.82 -17.92 -8.20
C TYR A 173 13.34 -18.21 -8.00
N MET A 174 12.51 -17.21 -8.27
CA MET A 174 11.07 -17.33 -8.11
C MET A 174 10.40 -17.36 -9.49
N ARG A 175 9.47 -18.30 -9.71
CA ARG A 175 8.63 -18.30 -10.91
C ARG A 175 7.74 -17.06 -10.88
N ALA A 176 7.83 -16.24 -11.92
CA ALA A 176 7.17 -14.93 -11.96
C ALA A 176 6.01 -14.87 -12.94
N ARG A 177 6.10 -15.61 -14.07
CA ARG A 177 5.05 -15.60 -15.09
C ARG A 177 3.87 -16.46 -14.67
N ASP A 178 2.68 -15.87 -14.74
CA ASP A 178 1.42 -16.53 -14.43
C ASP A 178 0.33 -16.08 -15.40
N PHE A 179 -0.52 -17.03 -15.83
CA PHE A 179 -1.71 -16.77 -16.63
C PHE A 179 -2.93 -17.24 -15.86
N ARG A 180 -3.94 -16.36 -15.77
CA ARG A 180 -5.14 -16.64 -15.02
C ARG A 180 -6.40 -16.29 -15.83
N ILE A 181 -7.36 -17.19 -15.83
CA ILE A 181 -8.72 -16.92 -16.28
C ILE A 181 -9.62 -16.92 -15.04
N SER A 182 -10.43 -15.89 -14.89
CA SER A 182 -11.39 -15.76 -13.81
C SER A 182 -12.75 -15.45 -14.36
N VAL A 183 -13.77 -16.12 -13.83
CA VAL A 183 -15.18 -15.89 -14.15
C VAL A 183 -15.90 -15.53 -12.86
N THR A 184 -16.46 -14.33 -12.82
CA THR A 184 -17.18 -13.82 -11.65
C THR A 184 -18.63 -13.58 -12.02
N TYR A 185 -19.56 -14.21 -11.29
CA TYR A 185 -21.00 -13.95 -11.43
C TYR A 185 -21.56 -13.35 -10.13
N ARG A 186 -22.30 -12.24 -10.28
CA ARG A 186 -22.94 -11.54 -9.17
C ARG A 186 -24.41 -11.94 -9.09
N PHE A 187 -24.76 -12.60 -8.00
CA PHE A 187 -26.15 -12.97 -7.68
C PHE A 187 -26.83 -11.82 -6.94
N GLY A 188 -28.14 -11.69 -7.19
CA GLY A 188 -29.00 -10.74 -6.48
C GLY A 188 -28.89 -9.30 -6.99
N THR A 189 -29.79 -8.48 -6.49
CA THR A 189 -29.75 -7.02 -6.58
C THR A 189 -29.57 -6.49 -5.16
N LEU A 190 -28.50 -5.76 -4.90
CA LEU A 190 -28.42 -4.93 -3.70
C LEU A 190 -29.57 -3.91 -3.81
N LYS A 191 -30.65 -4.13 -3.09
CA LYS A 191 -31.58 -3.06 -2.77
C LYS A 191 -30.90 -2.23 -1.68
N ASP A 192 -30.12 -1.24 -2.08
CA ASP A 192 -29.68 -0.19 -1.18
C ASP A 192 -30.89 0.67 -0.77
N ALA A 193 -31.78 0.09 0.01
CA ALA A 193 -32.61 0.87 0.87
C ALA A 193 -31.74 1.24 2.09
N ILE A 194 -30.85 2.22 1.93
CA ILE A 194 -30.33 2.94 3.07
C ILE A 194 -31.56 3.61 3.70
N LYS A 195 -32.20 2.92 4.65
CA LYS A 195 -33.09 3.58 5.59
C LYS A 195 -32.25 4.67 6.24
N LYS A 196 -32.46 5.91 5.81
CA LYS A 196 -32.02 7.07 6.58
C LYS A 196 -32.64 6.90 7.97
N VAL A 197 -31.86 6.39 8.91
CA VAL A 197 -32.19 6.47 10.32
C VAL A 197 -32.29 7.96 10.61
N LYS A 198 -33.50 8.46 10.83
CA LYS A 198 -33.71 9.80 11.38
C LYS A 198 -32.91 9.83 12.70
N ARG A 199 -31.76 10.43 12.69
CA ARG A 199 -31.06 10.84 13.90
C ARG A 199 -31.80 12.06 14.45
N GLY A 200 -32.94 11.83 15.06
CA GLY A 200 -33.55 12.75 15.97
C GLY A 200 -33.16 12.32 17.37
N ILE A 201 -32.25 13.01 17.98
CA ILE A 201 -32.12 12.98 19.44
C ILE A 201 -33.29 13.85 19.91
N SER A 202 -34.39 13.24 20.34
CA SER A 202 -35.38 13.92 21.17
C SER A 202 -34.86 13.84 22.60
N ASN A 203 -34.38 14.94 23.14
CA ASN A 203 -34.13 15.09 24.56
C ASN A 203 -35.50 15.23 25.23
N ASP A 204 -36.02 14.15 25.78
CA ASP A 204 -37.23 14.15 26.61
C ASP A 204 -36.90 14.50 28.07
N ASP A 205 -35.70 14.93 28.38
CA ASP A 205 -35.22 15.25 29.75
C ASP A 205 -35.37 16.76 30.11
N VAL A 206 -36.14 17.51 29.36
CA VAL A 206 -36.46 18.85 29.81
C VAL A 206 -37.81 18.81 30.49
N ASP A 207 -37.80 18.51 31.78
CA ASP A 207 -38.90 18.74 32.70
C ASP A 207 -39.26 20.21 32.67
N SER A 208 -40.39 20.52 32.05
CA SER A 208 -41.05 21.80 32.17
C SER A 208 -41.87 21.83 33.47
N ASN A 209 -41.16 21.79 34.59
CA ASN A 209 -41.78 22.08 35.88
C ASN A 209 -41.26 23.42 36.40
N SER A 210 -41.92 24.48 36.06
CA SER A 210 -41.99 25.65 36.96
C SER A 210 -43.39 26.22 36.90
N GLY A 211 -44.18 25.63 37.78
CA GLY A 211 -45.34 26.30 38.32
C GLY A 211 -44.89 27.57 39.03
N GLY A 212 -45.50 28.64 38.70
CA GLY A 212 -45.41 29.93 39.39
C GLY A 212 -46.81 30.37 39.69
N ASP A 213 -47.19 29.96 40.83
CA ASP A 213 -48.35 30.43 41.62
C ASP A 213 -48.19 31.88 41.99
N GLY A 214 -49.31 32.56 42.07
CA GLY A 214 -49.49 33.66 43.05
C GLY A 214 -49.68 35.08 42.55
N GLY A 215 -50.84 35.58 42.78
CA GLY A 215 -50.97 37.00 43.00
C GLY A 215 -52.30 37.61 42.62
N GLU A 216 -53.29 37.44 43.47
CA GLU A 216 -54.43 38.31 43.63
C GLU A 216 -54.03 39.76 43.84
N GLY A 217 -54.89 40.68 43.46
CA GLY A 217 -54.87 42.07 43.93
C GLY A 217 -55.68 43.00 43.09
N MET A 218 -56.92 43.04 43.34
CA MET A 218 -57.82 44.22 43.69
C MET A 218 -57.34 45.59 43.17
N MET A 219 -58.12 46.16 42.46
CA MET A 219 -58.99 47.39 42.42
C MET A 219 -59.13 47.91 41.01
#